data_c613fbc86c3794e99314f98d7c23bed6
#
_entry.id   c613fbc86c3794e99314f98d7c23bed6
#
_cell.length_a   1.000
_cell.length_b   1.000
_cell.length_c   1.000
_cell.angle_alpha   90.00
_cell.angle_beta   90.00
_cell.angle_gamma   90.00
#
_symmetry.space_group_name_H-M   'P 1'
#
loop_
_entity.id
_entity.type
_entity.pdbx_description
1 polymer ?
#
loop_
_entity_poly.entity_id
_entity_poly.type
_entity_poly.pdbx_seq_one_letter_code
_entity_poly.pdbx_strand_id
1 'polypeptide(L)'
;MKVLKKNDGIPGANSDKCKTVEFPFGDNDIDLGLATITGRYPEKGYCVNLISKELIYVLEGSGSLCFESEIVNFEKGDAILIDNNEKYYWNTEYCKVSMTCTPAWSKEQHKLIQ
;
A
#
# COMPACT_ATOMS: atom_id res chain seq x y z
N MET A 1 -5.84 24.35 -4.75
CA MET A 1 -4.64 23.58 -4.42
C MET A 1 -4.57 23.34 -2.93
N LYS A 2 -4.16 22.14 -2.53
CA LYS A 2 -3.99 21.79 -1.11
C LYS A 2 -2.56 21.32 -0.91
N VAL A 3 -1.95 21.74 0.19
CA VAL A 3 -0.58 21.34 0.54
C VAL A 3 -0.56 20.84 1.98
N LEU A 4 -0.06 19.62 2.16
CA LEU A 4 0.21 19.06 3.48
C LEU A 4 1.72 18.92 3.63
N LYS A 5 2.23 19.34 4.79
CA LYS A 5 3.64 19.22 5.10
C LYS A 5 3.93 17.86 5.73
N LYS A 6 5.20 17.52 5.84
CA LYS A 6 5.64 16.24 6.40
C LYS A 6 4.95 15.92 7.73
N ASN A 7 4.86 16.91 8.62
CA ASN A 7 4.29 16.71 9.95
C ASN A 7 2.76 16.63 9.97
N ASP A 8 2.11 16.91 8.84
CA ASP A 8 0.66 16.77 8.71
C ASP A 8 0.26 15.32 8.41
N GLY A 9 1.23 14.47 8.06
CA GLY A 9 0.97 13.05 7.86
C GLY A 9 0.53 12.38 9.16
N ILE A 10 -0.42 11.48 9.06
CA ILE A 10 -1.00 10.78 10.20
C ILE A 10 -0.42 9.38 10.27
N PRO A 11 0.39 9.05 11.31
CA PRO A 11 0.93 7.71 11.48
C PRO A 11 -0.17 6.70 11.80
N GLY A 12 -0.02 5.50 11.27
CA GLY A 12 -0.92 4.40 11.53
C GLY A 12 -0.21 3.08 11.28
N ALA A 13 -0.98 2.01 11.28
CA ALA A 13 -0.47 0.69 10.98
C ALA A 13 -1.60 -0.22 10.52
N ASN A 14 -1.31 -1.07 9.52
CA ASN A 14 -2.22 -2.15 9.14
C ASN A 14 -1.87 -3.43 9.92
N SER A 15 -0.63 -3.55 10.36
CA SER A 15 -0.12 -4.59 11.25
C SER A 15 1.23 -4.15 11.80
N ASP A 16 1.84 -4.96 12.66
CA ASP A 16 3.19 -4.69 13.17
C ASP A 16 4.23 -4.61 12.05
N LYS A 17 3.97 -5.28 10.94
CA LYS A 17 4.88 -5.35 9.79
C LYS A 17 4.59 -4.31 8.72
N CYS A 18 3.49 -3.57 8.84
CA CYS A 18 3.07 -2.58 7.85
C CYS A 18 2.68 -1.28 8.55
N LYS A 19 3.64 -0.38 8.68
CA LYS A 19 3.44 0.95 9.28
C LYS A 19 3.11 1.93 8.17
N THR A 20 2.18 2.84 8.43
CA THR A 20 1.69 3.76 7.41
C THR A 20 1.77 5.20 7.86
N VAL A 21 1.80 6.09 6.88
CA VAL A 21 1.57 7.52 7.08
C VAL A 21 0.57 7.94 6.01
N GLU A 22 -0.54 8.52 6.43
CA GLU A 22 -1.57 8.98 5.51
C GLU A 22 -1.63 10.50 5.48
N PHE A 23 -1.82 11.06 4.28
CA PHE A 23 -1.94 12.50 4.09
C PHE A 23 -3.42 12.84 3.88
N PRO A 24 -4.08 13.48 4.88
CA PRO A 24 -5.53 13.66 4.88
C PRO A 24 -5.98 14.86 4.03
N PHE A 25 -5.92 14.73 2.72
CA PHE A 25 -6.37 15.78 1.81
C PHE A 25 -7.90 15.95 1.80
N GLY A 26 -8.65 14.93 2.22
CA GLY A 26 -10.11 14.98 2.21
C GLY A 26 -10.71 14.91 0.81
N ASP A 27 -9.98 14.39 -0.14
CA ASP A 27 -10.46 14.21 -1.50
C ASP A 27 -11.01 12.79 -1.68
N ASN A 28 -12.15 12.67 -2.34
CA ASN A 28 -12.79 11.36 -2.53
C ASN A 28 -12.24 10.58 -3.73
N ASP A 29 -11.55 11.26 -4.65
CA ASP A 29 -11.10 10.66 -5.91
C ASP A 29 -9.68 10.13 -5.85
N ILE A 30 -8.86 10.69 -4.96
CA ILE A 30 -7.43 10.36 -4.90
C ILE A 30 -6.87 10.60 -3.51
N ASP A 31 -5.90 9.80 -3.11
CA ASP A 31 -5.17 10.01 -1.87
C ASP A 31 -3.68 9.71 -2.04
N LEU A 32 -2.93 9.92 -0.98
CA LEU A 32 -1.53 9.55 -0.90
C LEU A 32 -1.23 9.01 0.49
N GLY A 33 -0.58 7.87 0.51
CA GLY A 33 -0.04 7.29 1.74
C GLY A 33 1.37 6.81 1.52
N LEU A 34 2.07 6.56 2.62
CA LEU A 34 3.37 5.90 2.63
C LEU A 34 3.25 4.65 3.48
N ALA A 35 3.94 3.59 3.10
CA ALA A 35 4.01 2.39 3.91
C ALA A 35 5.46 1.96 4.08
N THR A 36 5.79 1.54 5.29
CA THR A 36 7.06 0.89 5.60
C THR A 36 6.74 -0.55 6.00
N ILE A 37 7.25 -1.49 5.24
CA ILE A 37 6.92 -2.91 5.41
C ILE A 37 8.19 -3.67 5.79
N THR A 38 8.10 -4.47 6.86
CA THR A 38 9.23 -5.21 7.40
C THR A 38 8.82 -6.64 7.72
N GLY A 39 8.48 -7.41 6.69
CA GLY A 39 8.05 -8.78 6.80
C GLY A 39 6.97 -9.10 5.81
N ARG A 40 6.06 -10.01 6.21
CA ARG A 40 4.91 -10.38 5.40
C ARG A 40 3.68 -9.60 5.85
N TYR A 41 3.00 -8.96 4.92
CA TYR A 41 1.71 -8.33 5.18
C TYR A 41 0.70 -8.69 4.08
N PRO A 42 -0.51 -9.14 4.39
CA PRO A 42 -0.96 -9.55 5.72
C PRO A 42 -0.16 -10.76 6.24
N GLU A 43 -0.28 -11.03 7.52
CA GLU A 43 0.50 -12.10 8.17
C GLU A 43 0.27 -13.46 7.53
N LYS A 44 -0.96 -13.70 7.07
CA LYS A 44 -1.34 -14.89 6.31
C LYS A 44 -2.44 -14.55 5.31
N GLY A 45 -2.59 -15.39 4.28
CA GLY A 45 -3.58 -15.15 3.24
C GLY A 45 -3.22 -13.96 2.36
N TYR A 46 -4.23 -13.25 1.90
CA TYR A 46 -4.10 -12.12 0.98
C TYR A 46 -4.88 -10.93 1.49
N CYS A 47 -4.52 -9.76 1.00
CA CYS A 47 -5.39 -8.59 1.12
C CYS A 47 -5.91 -8.19 -0.27
N VAL A 48 -7.00 -7.43 -0.28
CA VAL A 48 -7.63 -6.97 -1.50
C VAL A 48 -8.33 -5.64 -1.24
N ASN A 49 -8.23 -4.73 -2.20
CA ASN A 49 -9.04 -3.52 -2.23
C ASN A 49 -10.17 -3.73 -3.23
N LEU A 50 -11.41 -3.65 -2.75
CA LEU A 50 -12.58 -3.98 -3.59
C LEU A 50 -12.90 -2.90 -4.62
N ILE A 51 -12.50 -1.66 -4.36
CA ILE A 51 -12.89 -0.50 -5.17
C ILE A 51 -11.69 0.21 -5.78
N SER A 52 -10.69 0.52 -4.98
CA SER A 52 -9.56 1.36 -5.40
C SER A 52 -8.50 0.61 -6.19
N LYS A 53 -7.98 1.27 -7.21
CA LYS A 53 -6.68 0.93 -7.79
C LYS A 53 -5.62 1.55 -6.91
N GLU A 54 -4.47 0.91 -6.82
CA GLU A 54 -3.37 1.39 -5.99
C GLU A 54 -2.10 1.49 -6.84
N LEU A 55 -1.61 2.70 -6.99
CA LEU A 55 -0.37 2.96 -7.70
C LEU A 55 0.75 3.09 -6.68
N ILE A 56 1.77 2.25 -6.83
CA ILE A 56 2.86 2.15 -5.87
C ILE A 56 4.16 2.59 -6.52
N TYR A 57 4.95 3.38 -5.79
CA TYR A 57 6.31 3.67 -6.16
C TYR A 57 7.25 3.26 -5.03
N VAL A 58 8.27 2.48 -5.34
CA VAL A 58 9.22 1.95 -4.34
C VAL A 58 10.28 3.01 -4.06
N LEU A 59 10.22 3.60 -2.87
CA LEU A 59 11.13 4.66 -2.44
C LEU A 59 12.45 4.11 -1.91
N GLU A 60 12.39 2.98 -1.19
CA GLU A 60 13.55 2.35 -0.56
C GLU A 60 13.33 0.85 -0.49
N GLY A 61 14.44 0.10 -0.50
CA GLY A 61 14.41 -1.34 -0.26
C GLY A 61 13.99 -2.16 -1.46
N SER A 62 13.62 -3.41 -1.18
CA SER A 62 13.26 -4.40 -2.19
C SER A 62 12.38 -5.47 -1.56
N GLY A 63 11.77 -6.29 -2.38
CA GLY A 63 10.95 -7.39 -1.90
C GLY A 63 10.13 -8.03 -3.01
N SER A 64 9.03 -8.65 -2.61
CA SER A 64 8.10 -9.29 -3.54
C SER A 64 6.68 -8.92 -3.21
N LEU A 65 5.88 -8.73 -4.26
CA LEU A 65 4.42 -8.71 -4.21
C LEU A 65 3.96 -10.04 -4.78
N CYS A 66 3.22 -10.77 -3.98
CA CYS A 66 2.77 -12.12 -4.33
C CYS A 66 1.28 -12.10 -4.61
N PHE A 67 0.92 -12.39 -5.84
CA PHE A 67 -0.46 -12.53 -6.30
C PHE A 67 -0.81 -14.00 -6.38
N GLU A 68 -2.08 -14.33 -6.59
CA GLU A 68 -2.49 -15.74 -6.68
C GLU A 68 -1.78 -16.50 -7.80
N SER A 69 -1.51 -15.83 -8.92
CA SER A 69 -0.96 -16.45 -10.12
C SER A 69 0.50 -16.13 -10.41
N GLU A 70 1.08 -15.17 -9.71
CA GLU A 70 2.46 -14.74 -9.98
C GLU A 70 3.11 -14.05 -8.80
N ILE A 71 4.42 -13.99 -8.82
CA ILE A 71 5.23 -13.25 -7.86
C ILE A 71 5.97 -12.17 -8.62
N VAL A 72 5.84 -10.93 -8.15
CA VAL A 72 6.52 -9.78 -8.74
C VAL A 72 7.60 -9.32 -7.79
N ASN A 73 8.85 -9.43 -8.20
CA ASN A 73 9.98 -8.91 -7.43
C ASN A 73 10.15 -7.44 -7.77
N PHE A 74 10.41 -6.63 -6.75
CA PHE A 74 10.58 -5.18 -6.93
C PHE A 74 11.79 -4.68 -6.17
N GLU A 75 12.30 -3.53 -6.61
CA GLU A 75 13.37 -2.82 -5.94
C GLU A 75 13.14 -1.32 -6.05
N LYS A 76 13.96 -0.57 -5.36
CA LYS A 76 13.91 0.91 -5.37
C LYS A 76 13.83 1.43 -6.80
N GLY A 77 12.87 2.33 -7.04
CA GLY A 77 12.63 2.94 -8.34
C GLY A 77 11.58 2.26 -9.19
N ASP A 78 11.10 1.09 -8.77
CA ASP A 78 10.05 0.39 -9.51
C ASP A 78 8.68 1.00 -9.21
N ALA A 79 7.78 0.93 -10.19
CA ALA A 79 6.39 1.33 -10.05
C ALA A 79 5.49 0.14 -10.34
N ILE A 80 4.43 0.00 -9.53
CA ILE A 80 3.51 -1.13 -9.62
C ILE A 80 2.09 -0.59 -9.56
N LEU A 81 1.23 -1.06 -10.45
CA LEU A 81 -0.19 -0.76 -10.43
C LEU A 81 -0.96 -2.01 -10.04
N ILE A 82 -1.65 -1.96 -8.91
CA ILE A 82 -2.52 -3.03 -8.46
C ILE A 82 -3.96 -2.63 -8.76
N ASP A 83 -4.66 -3.45 -9.53
CA ASP A 83 -6.06 -3.21 -9.83
C ASP A 83 -6.95 -3.55 -8.63
N ASN A 84 -8.16 -3.00 -8.64
CA ASN A 84 -9.15 -3.40 -7.65
C ASN A 84 -9.46 -4.90 -7.82
N ASN A 85 -9.80 -5.54 -6.72
CA ASN A 85 -10.09 -6.98 -6.64
C ASN A 85 -8.91 -7.92 -6.86
N GLU A 86 -7.70 -7.42 -7.10
CA GLU A 86 -6.53 -8.27 -7.11
C GLU A 86 -6.13 -8.63 -5.67
N LYS A 87 -5.88 -9.91 -5.45
CA LYS A 87 -5.47 -10.43 -4.15
C LYS A 87 -3.95 -10.53 -4.12
N TYR A 88 -3.35 -9.99 -3.07
CA TYR A 88 -1.89 -9.95 -2.97
C TYR A 88 -1.43 -9.94 -1.52
N TYR A 89 -0.15 -10.26 -1.32
CA TYR A 89 0.54 -10.01 -0.06
C TYR A 89 1.95 -9.50 -0.34
N TRP A 90 2.44 -8.72 0.60
CA TRP A 90 3.82 -8.23 0.58
C TRP A 90 4.73 -9.22 1.29
N ASN A 91 5.92 -9.42 0.76
CA ASN A 91 6.96 -10.20 1.42
C ASN A 91 8.31 -9.51 1.20
N THR A 92 8.86 -8.93 2.27
CA THR A 92 10.07 -8.11 2.19
C THR A 92 10.76 -8.07 3.55
N GLU A 93 12.06 -7.93 3.57
CA GLU A 93 12.78 -7.65 4.82
C GLU A 93 12.61 -6.18 5.19
N TYR A 94 12.62 -5.30 4.19
CA TYR A 94 12.38 -3.87 4.37
C TYR A 94 12.09 -3.21 3.03
N CYS A 95 11.03 -2.45 2.99
CA CYS A 95 10.79 -1.51 1.89
C CYS A 95 9.97 -0.33 2.39
N LYS A 96 10.11 0.77 1.68
CA LYS A 96 9.26 1.95 1.87
C LYS A 96 8.68 2.32 0.52
N VAL A 97 7.37 2.48 0.46
CA VAL A 97 6.66 2.76 -0.78
C VAL A 97 5.70 3.92 -0.60
N SER A 98 5.45 4.64 -1.69
CA SER A 98 4.32 5.55 -1.75
C SER A 98 3.15 4.81 -2.38
N MET A 99 1.93 5.14 -1.94
CA MET A 99 0.71 4.51 -2.41
C MET A 99 -0.30 5.58 -2.74
N THR A 100 -0.77 5.59 -3.97
CA THR A 100 -1.83 6.49 -4.42
C THR A 100 -3.03 5.64 -4.80
N CYS A 101 -4.16 5.88 -4.16
CA CYS A 101 -5.40 5.14 -4.43
C CYS A 101 -6.41 6.01 -5.17
N THR A 102 -7.09 5.43 -6.14
CA THR A 102 -8.19 6.08 -6.89
C THR A 102 -9.34 5.09 -7.06
N PRO A 103 -10.56 5.41 -6.56
CA PRO A 103 -10.87 6.50 -5.63
C PRO A 103 -10.08 6.38 -4.32
N ALA A 104 -10.16 7.41 -3.49
CA ALA A 104 -9.44 7.43 -2.22
C ALA A 104 -9.73 6.17 -1.40
N TRP A 105 -8.70 5.64 -0.76
CA TRP A 105 -8.80 4.41 0.01
C TRP A 105 -9.71 4.58 1.22
N SER A 106 -10.47 3.53 1.52
CA SER A 106 -11.29 3.46 2.73
C SER A 106 -11.08 2.10 3.38
N LYS A 107 -11.14 2.08 4.70
CA LYS A 107 -10.92 0.86 5.47
C LYS A 107 -11.97 -0.21 5.12
N GLU A 108 -13.19 0.20 4.82
CA GLU A 108 -14.30 -0.70 4.56
C GLU A 108 -14.09 -1.57 3.32
N GLN A 109 -13.34 -1.07 2.34
CA GLN A 109 -13.08 -1.84 1.11
C GLN A 109 -11.88 -2.77 1.21
N HIS A 110 -11.02 -2.56 2.22
CA HIS A 110 -9.81 -3.37 2.39
C HIS A 110 -10.15 -4.63 3.17
N LYS A 111 -10.00 -5.78 2.53
CA LYS A 111 -10.36 -7.07 3.11
C LYS A 111 -9.14 -7.96 3.23
N LEU A 112 -9.10 -8.74 4.31
CA LEU A 112 -8.13 -9.80 4.50
C LEU A 112 -8.80 -11.13 4.18
N ILE A 113 -8.18 -11.92 3.32
CA ILE A 113 -8.74 -13.17 2.80
C ILE A 113 -7.74 -14.30 3.06
N GLN A 114 -8.23 -15.38 3.59
CA GLN A 114 -7.40 -16.56 3.89
C GLN A 114 -7.40 -17.58 2.77
#